data_f128a43f3baa330c36da18b490e3ab2f
#
_entry.id   f128a43f3baa330c36da18b490e3ab2f
#
_cell.length_a   1.000
_cell.length_b   1.000
_cell.length_c   1.000
_cell.angle_alpha   90.00
_cell.angle_beta   90.00
_cell.angle_gamma   90.00
#
_symmetry.space_group_name_H-M   'P 1'
#
loop_
_entity.id
_entity.type
_entity.pdbx_description
1 polymer ?
#
loop_
_entity_poly.entity_id
_entity_poly.type
_entity_poly.pdbx_seq_one_letter_code
_entity_poly.pdbx_strand_id
1 'polypeptide(L)'
;MPSILEDPTTKIPPPESLLLSLKSSSLNTPLKTTTKTGANVTLYPITNGPLSLPQPLLRFLHNEFSAEIEMGCTYPMEQPMKFEAFGEYWFGMFGVVAVLDREGDGECELSVDSERDWEKECLGTFYVKPNYPGRCSHVCNAGFLTTNAARNQGVGMVMGKAYLHYAPLLGYKYSVFNLVFENNVASVKIWERLGFSIIGRVPGAARLANSETPVDALIIGKDLTGEDVVDKD
;
A
#
# COMPACT_ATOMS: atom_id res chain seq x y z
N MET A 1 -4.14 -12.34 22.95
CA MET A 1 -4.63 -11.11 22.33
C MET A 1 -5.51 -11.54 21.17
N PRO A 2 -6.72 -10.97 20.97
CA PRO A 2 -7.44 -11.25 19.74
C PRO A 2 -6.55 -10.86 18.56
N SER A 3 -6.43 -11.75 17.62
CA SER A 3 -5.64 -11.53 16.41
C SER A 3 -6.34 -10.43 15.59
N ILE A 4 -5.66 -9.31 15.39
CA ILE A 4 -6.11 -8.23 14.49
C ILE A 4 -6.32 -8.75 13.05
N LEU A 5 -5.82 -9.96 12.77
CA LEU A 5 -5.92 -10.65 11.49
C LEU A 5 -7.26 -11.40 11.32
N GLU A 6 -8.06 -11.57 12.37
CA GLU A 6 -9.35 -12.29 12.28
C GLU A 6 -10.43 -11.45 11.60
N ASP A 7 -10.32 -10.12 11.66
CA ASP A 7 -11.18 -9.20 10.93
C ASP A 7 -10.33 -8.10 10.28
N PRO A 8 -10.02 -8.21 8.99
CA PRO A 8 -9.26 -7.19 8.28
C PRO A 8 -9.95 -5.82 8.23
N THR A 9 -11.25 -5.76 8.58
CA THR A 9 -12.01 -4.50 8.67
C THR A 9 -11.93 -3.86 10.06
N THR A 10 -11.36 -4.54 11.05
CA THR A 10 -11.20 -3.98 12.40
C THR A 10 -10.31 -2.72 12.32
N LYS A 11 -10.91 -1.58 12.65
CA LYS A 11 -10.20 -0.30 12.69
C LYS A 11 -9.36 -0.22 13.96
N ILE A 12 -8.04 -0.22 13.82
CA ILE A 12 -7.14 0.17 14.90
C ILE A 12 -7.16 1.70 14.92
N PRO A 13 -7.50 2.35 16.06
CA PRO A 13 -7.42 3.80 16.15
C PRO A 13 -6.01 4.28 15.79
N PRO A 14 -5.88 5.28 14.91
CA PRO A 14 -4.59 5.85 14.58
C PRO A 14 -3.99 6.56 15.80
N PRO A 15 -2.67 6.75 15.85
CA PRO A 15 -2.08 7.60 16.86
C PRO A 15 -2.62 9.03 16.74
N GLU A 16 -2.69 9.75 17.87
CA GLU A 16 -3.16 11.16 17.87
C GLU A 16 -2.36 12.04 16.91
N SER A 17 -1.06 11.77 16.78
CA SER A 17 -0.18 12.42 15.81
C SER A 17 -0.68 12.28 14.36
N LEU A 18 -1.24 11.13 14.01
CA LEU A 18 -1.82 10.92 12.68
C LEU A 18 -3.04 11.79 12.44
N LEU A 19 -3.93 11.92 13.42
CA LEU A 19 -5.13 12.76 13.30
C LEU A 19 -4.77 14.25 13.10
N LEU A 20 -3.66 14.70 13.69
CA LEU A 20 -3.14 16.04 13.48
C LEU A 20 -2.46 16.16 12.11
N SER A 21 -1.71 15.16 11.70
CA SER A 21 -0.98 15.15 10.43
C SER A 21 -1.91 15.10 9.21
N LEU A 22 -3.05 14.40 9.28
CA LEU A 22 -4.04 14.34 8.19
C LEU A 22 -4.62 15.73 7.82
N LYS A 23 -4.46 16.71 8.70
CA LYS A 23 -4.81 18.13 8.43
C LYS A 23 -3.67 18.92 7.78
N SER A 24 -2.49 18.34 7.64
CA SER A 24 -1.33 19.00 7.04
C SER A 24 -1.45 19.04 5.52
N SER A 25 -1.13 20.20 4.93
CA SER A 25 -1.11 20.35 3.46
C SER A 25 -0.09 19.42 2.78
N SER A 26 1.01 19.09 3.46
CA SER A 26 2.06 18.20 2.92
C SER A 26 1.58 16.79 2.66
N LEU A 27 0.61 16.28 3.44
CA LEU A 27 0.02 14.95 3.23
C LEU A 27 -0.95 14.89 2.05
N ASN A 28 -1.51 16.02 1.64
CA ASN A 28 -2.44 16.10 0.51
C ASN A 28 -1.74 16.42 -0.80
N THR A 29 -0.42 16.64 -0.79
CA THR A 29 0.34 16.95 -2.00
C THR A 29 0.67 15.66 -2.75
N PRO A 30 0.22 15.52 -4.02
CA PRO A 30 0.59 14.39 -4.85
C PRO A 30 2.10 14.37 -5.14
N LEU A 31 2.67 13.18 -5.23
CA LEU A 31 4.07 12.99 -5.62
C LEU A 31 4.15 12.66 -7.11
N LYS A 32 4.92 13.45 -7.86
CA LYS A 32 5.22 13.17 -9.27
C LYS A 32 6.57 12.46 -9.40
N THR A 33 6.61 11.42 -10.20
CA THR A 33 7.82 10.62 -10.42
C THR A 33 7.76 9.90 -11.78
N THR A 34 8.76 9.09 -12.07
CA THR A 34 8.81 8.27 -13.28
C THR A 34 9.05 6.81 -12.94
N THR A 35 8.46 5.91 -13.71
CA THR A 35 8.76 4.47 -13.63
C THR A 35 10.13 4.18 -14.26
N LYS A 36 10.63 2.96 -14.06
CA LYS A 36 11.86 2.51 -14.74
C LYS A 36 11.77 2.49 -16.27
N THR A 37 10.56 2.51 -16.83
CA THR A 37 10.29 2.56 -18.27
C THR A 37 10.16 3.98 -18.81
N GLY A 38 10.33 5.01 -17.96
CA GLY A 38 10.23 6.41 -18.32
C GLY A 38 8.81 6.99 -18.33
N ALA A 39 7.81 6.23 -17.94
CA ALA A 39 6.44 6.73 -17.85
C ALA A 39 6.26 7.65 -16.63
N ASN A 40 5.67 8.83 -16.85
CA ASN A 40 5.34 9.77 -15.78
C ASN A 40 4.15 9.28 -14.98
N VAL A 41 4.25 9.37 -13.66
CA VAL A 41 3.27 8.85 -12.69
C VAL A 41 3.05 9.86 -11.60
N THR A 42 1.80 10.12 -11.29
CA THR A 42 1.40 10.88 -10.11
C THR A 42 0.79 9.94 -9.06
N LEU A 43 1.29 10.03 -7.82
CA LEU A 43 0.79 9.29 -6.67
C LEU A 43 -0.11 10.22 -5.86
N TYR A 44 -1.40 9.94 -5.85
CA TYR A 44 -2.44 10.73 -5.19
C TYR A 44 -2.71 10.20 -3.79
N PRO A 45 -2.42 10.98 -2.72
CA PRO A 45 -2.80 10.61 -1.37
C PRO A 45 -4.31 10.74 -1.16
N ILE A 46 -4.90 9.77 -0.51
CA ILE A 46 -6.33 9.70 -0.19
C ILE A 46 -6.49 9.79 1.33
N THR A 47 -6.88 10.95 1.79
CA THR A 47 -7.03 11.29 3.22
C THR A 47 -8.49 11.42 3.67
N ASN A 48 -9.42 11.52 2.71
CA ASN A 48 -10.84 11.77 2.95
C ASN A 48 -11.71 10.49 2.82
N GLY A 49 -11.06 9.32 2.84
CA GLY A 49 -11.73 8.03 2.78
C GLY A 49 -12.20 7.63 1.36
N PRO A 50 -12.83 6.45 1.24
CA PRO A 50 -13.16 5.86 -0.08
C PRO A 50 -14.18 6.66 -0.88
N LEU A 51 -15.04 7.46 -0.23
CA LEU A 51 -16.05 8.27 -0.91
C LEU A 51 -15.47 9.47 -1.66
N SER A 52 -14.20 9.81 -1.45
CA SER A 52 -13.49 10.84 -2.20
C SER A 52 -12.96 10.34 -3.56
N LEU A 53 -13.04 9.05 -3.82
CA LEU A 53 -12.57 8.43 -5.05
C LEU A 53 -13.68 8.29 -6.10
N PRO A 54 -13.35 8.34 -7.42
CA PRO A 54 -14.26 7.93 -8.47
C PRO A 54 -14.75 6.49 -8.23
N GLN A 55 -16.06 6.28 -8.28
CA GLN A 55 -16.63 4.93 -8.10
C GLN A 55 -16.11 3.90 -9.12
N PRO A 56 -15.89 4.25 -10.41
CA PRO A 56 -15.27 3.33 -11.36
C PRO A 56 -13.86 2.91 -10.96
N LEU A 57 -13.03 3.84 -10.45
CA LEU A 57 -11.69 3.54 -9.95
C LEU A 57 -11.74 2.59 -8.74
N LEU A 58 -12.59 2.91 -7.76
CA LEU A 58 -12.71 2.08 -6.56
C LEU A 58 -13.15 0.65 -6.91
N ARG A 59 -14.08 0.52 -7.87
CA ARG A 59 -14.54 -0.79 -8.39
C ARG A 59 -13.44 -1.53 -9.13
N PHE A 60 -12.67 -0.85 -9.95
CA PHE A 60 -11.51 -1.42 -10.64
C PHE A 60 -10.50 -1.98 -9.64
N LEU A 61 -10.10 -1.18 -8.64
CA LEU A 61 -9.16 -1.61 -7.61
C LEU A 61 -9.68 -2.77 -6.75
N HIS A 62 -10.99 -2.79 -6.45
CA HIS A 62 -11.62 -3.92 -5.77
C HIS A 62 -11.53 -5.20 -6.61
N ASN A 63 -11.77 -5.11 -7.92
CA ASN A 63 -11.68 -6.27 -8.82
C ASN A 63 -10.24 -6.78 -8.93
N GLU A 64 -9.25 -5.89 -9.08
CA GLU A 64 -7.82 -6.23 -9.09
C GLU A 64 -7.39 -6.92 -7.79
N PHE A 65 -7.84 -6.40 -6.63
CA PHE A 65 -7.54 -6.99 -5.33
C PHE A 65 -8.23 -8.34 -5.13
N SER A 66 -9.48 -8.46 -5.57
CA SER A 66 -10.23 -9.73 -5.52
C SER A 66 -9.56 -10.81 -6.35
N ALA A 67 -9.14 -10.49 -7.57
CA ALA A 67 -8.40 -11.40 -8.43
C ALA A 67 -7.06 -11.84 -7.81
N GLU A 68 -6.35 -10.93 -7.12
CA GLU A 68 -5.11 -11.24 -6.42
C GLU A 68 -5.34 -12.23 -5.24
N ILE A 69 -6.43 -12.05 -4.49
CA ILE A 69 -6.83 -12.98 -3.43
C ILE A 69 -7.21 -14.35 -4.02
N GLU A 70 -8.00 -14.37 -5.09
CA GLU A 70 -8.42 -15.61 -5.77
C GLU A 70 -7.25 -16.39 -6.35
N MET A 71 -6.21 -15.70 -6.84
CA MET A 71 -4.97 -16.36 -7.26
C MET A 71 -4.23 -17.04 -6.10
N GLY A 72 -4.44 -16.61 -4.86
CA GLY A 72 -3.94 -17.28 -3.66
C GLY A 72 -2.42 -17.30 -3.50
N CYS A 73 -1.68 -16.33 -4.10
CA CYS A 73 -0.21 -16.38 -4.16
C CYS A 73 0.49 -15.28 -3.34
N THR A 74 -0.21 -14.20 -2.97
CA THR A 74 0.42 -12.99 -2.42
C THR A 74 -0.25 -12.44 -1.16
N TYR A 75 -1.53 -12.74 -0.95
CA TYR A 75 -2.30 -12.31 0.21
C TYR A 75 -2.76 -13.51 1.04
N PRO A 76 -2.91 -13.35 2.37
CA PRO A 76 -3.30 -14.45 3.25
C PRO A 76 -4.80 -14.75 3.25
N MET A 77 -5.63 -13.87 2.67
CA MET A 77 -7.07 -14.06 2.61
C MET A 77 -7.44 -15.20 1.65
N GLU A 78 -8.40 -16.04 2.05
CA GLU A 78 -8.94 -17.13 1.24
C GLU A 78 -10.13 -16.70 0.37
N GLN A 79 -10.80 -15.61 0.76
CA GLN A 79 -12.00 -15.10 0.10
C GLN A 79 -11.87 -13.60 -0.17
N PRO A 80 -12.24 -13.11 -1.36
CA PRO A 80 -12.36 -11.69 -1.62
C PRO A 80 -13.34 -11.03 -0.64
N MET A 81 -13.04 -9.80 -0.26
CA MET A 81 -13.94 -9.02 0.57
C MET A 81 -15.03 -8.34 -0.27
N LYS A 82 -16.16 -8.02 0.35
CA LYS A 82 -17.23 -7.26 -0.30
C LYS A 82 -16.74 -5.86 -0.68
N PHE A 83 -17.33 -5.29 -1.73
CA PHE A 83 -16.95 -3.99 -2.27
C PHE A 83 -16.93 -2.87 -1.21
N GLU A 84 -17.97 -2.79 -0.37
CA GLU A 84 -18.07 -1.78 0.68
C GLU A 84 -16.98 -1.96 1.74
N ALA A 85 -16.67 -3.21 2.08
CA ALA A 85 -15.62 -3.54 3.04
C ALA A 85 -14.22 -3.22 2.47
N PHE A 86 -13.99 -3.44 1.18
CA PHE A 86 -12.73 -3.10 0.53
C PHE A 86 -12.43 -1.61 0.61
N GLY A 87 -13.40 -0.74 0.30
CA GLY A 87 -13.22 0.70 0.37
C GLY A 87 -12.73 1.16 1.74
N GLU A 88 -13.42 0.72 2.81
CA GLU A 88 -13.03 1.04 4.19
C GLU A 88 -11.71 0.38 4.61
N TYR A 89 -11.47 -0.86 4.21
CA TYR A 89 -10.22 -1.57 4.50
C TYR A 89 -9.01 -0.87 3.88
N TRP A 90 -9.13 -0.40 2.63
CA TRP A 90 -8.01 0.15 1.87
C TRP A 90 -7.83 1.65 2.07
N PHE A 91 -8.91 2.41 2.07
CA PHE A 91 -8.89 3.88 2.09
C PHE A 91 -9.50 4.51 3.35
N GLY A 92 -9.97 3.70 4.30
CA GLY A 92 -10.62 4.22 5.51
C GLY A 92 -9.71 5.00 6.47
N MET A 93 -8.38 4.93 6.28
CA MET A 93 -7.40 5.71 7.05
C MET A 93 -6.54 6.58 6.12
N PHE A 94 -5.59 5.98 5.43
CA PHE A 94 -4.70 6.63 4.47
C PHE A 94 -4.37 5.64 3.37
N GLY A 95 -4.62 6.04 2.15
CA GLY A 95 -4.23 5.29 0.96
C GLY A 95 -3.56 6.19 -0.07
N VAL A 96 -2.92 5.59 -1.05
CA VAL A 96 -2.33 6.29 -2.19
C VAL A 96 -2.70 5.53 -3.46
N VAL A 97 -3.06 6.26 -4.51
CA VAL A 97 -3.30 5.70 -5.84
C VAL A 97 -2.25 6.22 -6.81
N ALA A 98 -1.56 5.32 -7.50
CA ALA A 98 -0.59 5.64 -8.54
C ALA A 98 -1.27 5.65 -9.90
N VAL A 99 -1.24 6.78 -10.59
CA VAL A 99 -1.92 7.00 -11.88
C VAL A 99 -0.92 7.48 -12.91
N LEU A 100 -1.03 6.95 -14.12
CA LEU A 100 -0.24 7.38 -15.28
C LEU A 100 -0.65 8.80 -15.68
N ASP A 101 0.33 9.68 -15.87
CA ASP A 101 0.07 11.05 -16.34
C ASP A 101 -0.30 11.04 -17.82
N ARG A 102 -1.28 11.86 -18.22
CA ARG A 102 -1.62 12.13 -19.61
C ARG A 102 -0.89 13.37 -20.11
N GLU A 103 -0.61 13.45 -21.39
CA GLU A 103 -0.17 14.70 -22.01
C GLU A 103 -1.25 15.77 -21.83
N GLY A 104 -0.89 16.89 -21.20
CA GLY A 104 -1.81 17.99 -20.91
C GLY A 104 -2.54 17.89 -19.58
N ASP A 105 -2.35 16.85 -18.79
CA ASP A 105 -2.73 16.86 -17.38
C ASP A 105 -1.90 17.93 -16.65
N GLY A 106 -2.53 19.04 -16.32
CA GLY A 106 -1.95 20.08 -15.47
C GLY A 106 -1.81 19.56 -14.02
N GLU A 107 -2.04 20.44 -13.01
CA GLU A 107 -2.25 19.99 -11.63
C GLU A 107 -3.65 19.35 -11.52
N CYS A 108 -3.80 18.14 -12.07
CA CYS A 108 -5.06 17.43 -12.04
C CYS A 108 -5.21 16.76 -10.67
N GLU A 109 -6.21 17.17 -9.91
CA GLU A 109 -6.62 16.45 -8.71
C GLU A 109 -7.41 15.20 -9.10
N LEU A 110 -7.16 14.10 -8.40
CA LEU A 110 -8.01 12.92 -8.49
C LEU A 110 -9.32 13.19 -7.74
N SER A 111 -10.36 13.57 -8.46
CA SER A 111 -11.67 13.91 -7.91
C SER A 111 -12.71 12.83 -8.20
N VAL A 112 -13.86 12.91 -7.52
CA VAL A 112 -14.97 11.96 -7.67
C VAL A 112 -15.48 11.88 -9.12
N ASP A 113 -15.36 12.98 -9.87
CA ASP A 113 -15.82 13.13 -11.25
C ASP A 113 -14.72 12.83 -12.27
N SER A 114 -13.54 12.36 -11.83
CA SER A 114 -12.45 12.06 -12.77
C SER A 114 -12.82 10.90 -13.68
N GLU A 115 -12.84 11.15 -14.97
CA GLU A 115 -13.08 10.15 -16.02
C GLU A 115 -11.77 9.74 -16.67
N ARG A 116 -11.38 8.47 -16.45
CA ARG A 116 -10.16 7.88 -16.98
C ARG A 116 -10.37 6.42 -17.39
N ASP A 117 -9.52 5.91 -18.25
CA ASP A 117 -9.40 4.47 -18.52
C ASP A 117 -8.58 3.82 -17.40
N TRP A 118 -9.25 3.46 -16.29
CA TRP A 118 -8.59 2.95 -15.09
C TRP A 118 -7.83 1.64 -15.32
N GLU A 119 -8.27 0.82 -16.28
CA GLU A 119 -7.57 -0.41 -16.64
C GLU A 119 -6.18 -0.14 -17.21
N LYS A 120 -6.00 1.00 -17.89
CA LYS A 120 -4.72 1.40 -18.50
C LYS A 120 -3.94 2.37 -17.61
N GLU A 121 -4.63 3.25 -16.89
CA GLU A 121 -4.00 4.39 -16.24
C GLU A 121 -3.79 4.22 -14.74
N CYS A 122 -4.56 3.38 -14.06
CA CYS A 122 -4.30 3.06 -12.68
C CYS A 122 -3.21 1.99 -12.58
N LEU A 123 -2.04 2.38 -12.08
CA LEU A 123 -0.88 1.49 -12.01
C LEU A 123 -0.82 0.68 -10.72
N GLY A 124 -1.46 1.18 -9.66
CA GLY A 124 -1.48 0.50 -8.37
C GLY A 124 -1.94 1.37 -7.23
N THR A 125 -1.93 0.80 -6.05
CA THR A 125 -2.34 1.48 -4.82
C THR A 125 -1.64 0.87 -3.60
N PHE A 126 -1.52 1.63 -2.52
CA PHE A 126 -1.14 1.12 -1.21
C PHE A 126 -1.90 1.86 -0.11
N TYR A 127 -2.01 1.21 1.06
CA TYR A 127 -2.50 1.83 2.27
C TYR A 127 -1.41 1.88 3.34
N VAL A 128 -1.56 2.78 4.32
CA VAL A 128 -0.75 2.82 5.54
C VAL A 128 -1.67 2.84 6.74
N LYS A 129 -1.44 1.95 7.69
CA LYS A 129 -2.21 1.86 8.93
C LYS A 129 -1.34 1.39 10.11
N PRO A 130 -1.76 1.61 11.36
CA PRO A 130 -1.06 1.04 12.52
C PRO A 130 -0.98 -0.49 12.41
N ASN A 131 0.19 -1.05 12.72
CA ASN A 131 0.36 -2.50 12.82
C ASN A 131 -0.15 -3.05 14.15
N TYR A 132 -0.09 -2.24 15.20
CA TYR A 132 -0.49 -2.60 16.56
C TYR A 132 -1.36 -1.51 17.19
N PRO A 133 -2.25 -1.86 18.15
CA PRO A 133 -3.11 -0.88 18.80
C PRO A 133 -2.39 -0.10 19.92
N GLY A 134 -3.01 1.00 20.33
CA GLY A 134 -2.70 1.73 21.55
C GLY A 134 -1.25 2.22 21.60
N ARG A 135 -0.52 1.87 22.65
CA ARG A 135 0.86 2.34 22.88
C ARG A 135 1.87 1.92 21.83
N CYS A 136 1.51 0.97 20.94
CA CYS A 136 2.35 0.50 19.85
C CYS A 136 1.86 1.02 18.48
N SER A 137 0.86 1.91 18.42
CA SER A 137 0.26 2.41 17.19
C SER A 137 1.18 3.32 16.35
N HIS A 138 2.34 3.70 16.87
CA HIS A 138 3.40 4.40 16.13
C HIS A 138 4.20 3.47 15.19
N VAL A 139 3.96 2.16 15.26
CA VAL A 139 4.49 1.17 14.32
C VAL A 139 3.44 0.93 13.24
N CYS A 140 3.79 1.18 11.98
CA CYS A 140 2.86 0.99 10.87
C CYS A 140 3.07 -0.32 10.10
N ASN A 141 2.04 -0.65 9.34
CA ASN A 141 1.99 -1.68 8.31
C ASN A 141 1.41 -1.07 7.04
N ALA A 142 1.64 -1.71 5.90
CA ALA A 142 1.06 -1.32 4.63
C ALA A 142 0.73 -2.56 3.77
N GLY A 143 -0.24 -2.41 2.89
CA GLY A 143 -0.51 -3.36 1.81
C GLY A 143 -0.33 -2.66 0.47
N PHE A 144 0.22 -3.38 -0.51
CA PHE A 144 0.53 -2.86 -1.84
C PHE A 144 -0.13 -3.71 -2.91
N LEU A 145 -0.76 -3.07 -3.86
CA LEU A 145 -1.36 -3.70 -5.03
C LEU A 145 -0.83 -3.02 -6.29
N THR A 146 -0.08 -3.74 -7.11
CA THR A 146 0.25 -3.33 -8.47
C THR A 146 -0.76 -3.96 -9.40
N THR A 147 -1.47 -3.16 -10.20
CA THR A 147 -2.48 -3.66 -11.13
C THR A 147 -1.84 -4.61 -12.15
N ASN A 148 -2.62 -5.55 -12.66
CA ASN A 148 -2.10 -6.59 -13.53
C ASN A 148 -1.40 -6.04 -14.78
N ALA A 149 -1.99 -5.01 -15.41
CA ALA A 149 -1.43 -4.34 -16.57
C ALA A 149 -0.11 -3.59 -16.29
N ALA A 150 0.13 -3.17 -15.03
CA ALA A 150 1.30 -2.37 -14.63
C ALA A 150 2.46 -3.20 -14.04
N ARG A 151 2.33 -4.52 -13.99
CA ARG A 151 3.39 -5.41 -13.48
C ARG A 151 4.67 -5.32 -14.33
N ASN A 152 5.81 -5.57 -13.70
CA ASN A 152 7.13 -5.55 -14.31
C ASN A 152 7.60 -4.18 -14.84
N GLN A 153 6.87 -3.09 -14.59
CA GLN A 153 7.21 -1.72 -15.02
C GLN A 153 7.92 -0.90 -13.92
N GLY A 154 8.19 -1.50 -12.75
CA GLY A 154 8.85 -0.82 -11.63
C GLY A 154 7.89 -0.08 -10.69
N VAL A 155 6.58 -0.20 -10.88
CA VAL A 155 5.55 0.47 -10.08
C VAL A 155 5.65 0.14 -8.60
N GLY A 156 5.96 -1.11 -8.23
CA GLY A 156 6.17 -1.49 -6.84
C GLY A 156 7.30 -0.71 -6.15
N MET A 157 8.39 -0.41 -6.86
CA MET A 157 9.48 0.43 -6.34
C MET A 157 9.04 1.88 -6.18
N VAL A 158 8.30 2.43 -7.15
CA VAL A 158 7.73 3.78 -7.09
C VAL A 158 6.81 3.92 -5.88
N MET A 159 5.88 2.98 -5.68
CA MET A 159 4.99 2.98 -4.52
C MET A 159 5.74 2.79 -3.20
N GLY A 160 6.78 1.96 -3.18
CA GLY A 160 7.62 1.77 -1.99
C GLY A 160 8.38 3.04 -1.58
N LYS A 161 8.92 3.80 -2.54
CA LYS A 161 9.53 5.12 -2.27
C LYS A 161 8.49 6.11 -1.73
N ALA A 162 7.32 6.17 -2.34
CA ALA A 162 6.22 7.02 -1.88
C ALA A 162 5.74 6.63 -0.46
N TYR A 163 5.70 5.34 -0.15
CA TYR A 163 5.40 4.87 1.19
C TYR A 163 6.40 5.41 2.22
N LEU A 164 7.70 5.35 1.92
CA LEU A 164 8.75 5.88 2.80
C LEU A 164 8.67 7.41 2.95
N HIS A 165 8.12 8.12 1.99
CA HIS A 165 7.82 9.55 2.10
C HIS A 165 6.61 9.82 3.02
N TYR A 166 5.48 9.13 2.80
CA TYR A 166 4.25 9.42 3.53
C TYR A 166 4.21 8.84 4.96
N ALA A 167 4.79 7.67 5.21
CA ALA A 167 4.69 7.03 6.51
C ALA A 167 5.28 7.87 7.67
N PRO A 168 6.46 8.53 7.54
CA PRO A 168 6.95 9.47 8.56
C PRO A 168 6.07 10.71 8.71
N LEU A 169 5.55 11.27 7.61
CA LEU A 169 4.63 12.41 7.63
C LEU A 169 3.33 12.10 8.38
N LEU A 170 2.89 10.85 8.34
CA LEU A 170 1.77 10.33 9.12
C LEU A 170 2.11 10.16 10.61
N GLY A 171 3.36 10.41 11.02
CA GLY A 171 3.81 10.31 12.40
C GLY A 171 4.30 8.93 12.82
N TYR A 172 4.37 7.97 11.91
CA TYR A 172 4.93 6.66 12.20
C TYR A 172 6.44 6.71 12.40
N LYS A 173 6.94 5.87 13.31
CA LYS A 173 8.36 5.82 13.69
C LYS A 173 9.05 4.55 13.24
N TYR A 174 8.30 3.51 13.00
CA TYR A 174 8.81 2.22 12.55
C TYR A 174 7.79 1.53 11.63
N SER A 175 8.28 0.81 10.65
CA SER A 175 7.47 -0.01 9.74
C SER A 175 7.70 -1.49 10.01
N VAL A 176 6.63 -2.28 10.04
CA VAL A 176 6.68 -3.75 10.10
C VAL A 176 5.73 -4.34 9.07
N PHE A 177 6.23 -5.20 8.20
CA PHE A 177 5.40 -6.07 7.37
C PHE A 177 5.45 -7.49 7.93
N ASN A 178 4.29 -8.01 8.35
CA ASN A 178 4.22 -9.24 9.15
C ASN A 178 4.33 -10.52 8.30
N LEU A 179 3.94 -10.46 7.03
CA LEU A 179 3.81 -11.63 6.15
C LEU A 179 4.31 -11.29 4.73
N VAL A 180 5.62 -11.24 4.55
CA VAL A 180 6.22 -11.17 3.21
C VAL A 180 6.61 -12.60 2.82
N PHE A 181 5.85 -13.22 1.95
CA PHE A 181 6.09 -14.61 1.55
C PHE A 181 7.43 -14.74 0.82
N GLU A 182 8.27 -15.67 1.26
CA GLU A 182 9.64 -15.80 0.78
C GLU A 182 9.73 -16.12 -0.72
N ASN A 183 8.75 -16.81 -1.26
CA ASN A 183 8.65 -17.10 -2.69
C ASN A 183 8.22 -15.90 -3.54
N ASN A 184 7.74 -14.80 -2.93
CA ASN A 184 7.51 -13.53 -3.63
C ASN A 184 8.83 -12.72 -3.74
N VAL A 185 9.76 -13.25 -4.53
CA VAL A 185 11.11 -12.72 -4.71
C VAL A 185 11.08 -11.25 -5.17
N ALA A 186 10.09 -10.85 -5.95
CA ALA A 186 9.96 -9.46 -6.42
C ALA A 186 9.70 -8.52 -5.25
N SER A 187 8.80 -8.87 -4.34
CA SER A 187 8.50 -8.08 -3.14
C SER A 187 9.72 -8.02 -2.21
N VAL A 188 10.34 -9.16 -1.92
CA VAL A 188 11.54 -9.22 -1.06
C VAL A 188 12.63 -8.28 -1.57
N LYS A 189 12.97 -8.34 -2.87
CA LYS A 189 13.99 -7.47 -3.48
C LYS A 189 13.65 -5.98 -3.45
N ILE A 190 12.37 -5.61 -3.54
CA ILE A 190 11.94 -4.21 -3.42
C ILE A 190 12.26 -3.72 -2.01
N TRP A 191 11.86 -4.46 -0.99
CA TRP A 191 12.03 -4.04 0.40
C TRP A 191 13.48 -4.04 0.84
N GLU A 192 14.30 -5.02 0.41
CA GLU A 192 15.75 -5.00 0.63
C GLU A 192 16.40 -3.74 0.04
N ARG A 193 16.06 -3.37 -1.21
CA ARG A 193 16.59 -2.15 -1.85
C ARG A 193 16.13 -0.87 -1.17
N LEU A 194 14.96 -0.87 -0.54
CA LEU A 194 14.43 0.24 0.23
C LEU A 194 14.96 0.25 1.69
N GLY A 195 15.92 -0.62 2.01
CA GLY A 195 16.61 -0.65 3.29
C GLY A 195 15.81 -1.28 4.44
N PHE A 196 14.84 -2.15 4.12
CA PHE A 196 14.22 -2.99 5.13
C PHE A 196 15.11 -4.16 5.50
N SER A 197 15.07 -4.57 6.75
CA SER A 197 15.78 -5.72 7.27
C SER A 197 14.82 -6.84 7.66
N ILE A 198 15.25 -8.08 7.50
CA ILE A 198 14.51 -9.24 8.04
C ILE A 198 14.69 -9.22 9.55
N ILE A 199 13.59 -9.05 10.29
CA ILE A 199 13.56 -9.03 11.78
C ILE A 199 12.97 -10.30 12.37
N GLY A 200 12.42 -11.18 11.53
CA GLY A 200 11.88 -12.47 11.93
C GLY A 200 11.49 -13.34 10.74
N ARG A 201 11.19 -14.60 11.01
CA ARG A 201 10.71 -15.61 10.06
C ARG A 201 9.66 -16.48 10.72
N VAL A 202 8.60 -16.80 9.99
CA VAL A 202 7.57 -17.76 10.40
C VAL A 202 7.64 -18.94 9.44
N PRO A 203 8.19 -20.10 9.87
CA PRO A 203 8.27 -21.28 9.00
C PRO A 203 6.89 -21.82 8.66
N GLY A 204 6.69 -22.19 7.38
CA GLY A 204 5.44 -22.78 6.90
C GLY A 204 4.21 -21.92 7.13
N ALA A 205 4.35 -20.58 7.09
CA ALA A 205 3.30 -19.64 7.45
C ALA A 205 2.09 -19.67 6.50
N ALA A 206 2.29 -19.99 5.22
CA ALA A 206 1.25 -19.84 4.21
C ALA A 206 1.10 -21.08 3.33
N ARG A 207 -0.15 -21.47 3.10
CA ARG A 207 -0.56 -22.46 2.09
C ARG A 207 -0.98 -21.70 0.84
N LEU A 208 -0.03 -21.47 -0.05
CA LEU A 208 -0.25 -20.70 -1.27
C LEU A 208 -0.63 -21.62 -2.43
N ALA A 209 -1.47 -21.12 -3.34
CA ALA A 209 -1.95 -21.90 -4.50
C ALA A 209 -0.83 -22.30 -5.47
N ASN A 210 0.27 -21.56 -5.49
CA ASN A 210 1.43 -21.82 -6.34
C ASN A 210 2.55 -22.64 -5.66
N SER A 211 2.25 -23.30 -4.52
CA SER A 211 3.23 -24.11 -3.80
C SER A 211 2.61 -25.39 -3.26
N GLU A 212 3.27 -26.53 -3.48
CA GLU A 212 2.85 -27.83 -2.96
C GLU A 212 3.07 -27.97 -1.44
N THR A 213 4.01 -27.18 -0.90
CA THR A 213 4.33 -27.17 0.52
C THR A 213 4.10 -25.78 1.12
N PRO A 214 3.81 -25.68 2.43
CA PRO A 214 3.71 -24.40 3.08
C PRO A 214 4.96 -23.54 2.89
N VAL A 215 4.77 -22.25 2.62
CA VAL A 215 5.83 -21.28 2.35
C VAL A 215 6.12 -20.49 3.61
N ASP A 216 7.40 -20.19 3.86
CA ASP A 216 7.83 -19.34 4.94
C ASP A 216 7.42 -17.88 4.69
N ALA A 217 7.12 -17.15 5.76
CA ALA A 217 6.93 -15.73 5.72
C ALA A 217 8.06 -15.01 6.46
N LEU A 218 8.56 -13.96 5.83
CA LEU A 218 9.50 -13.03 6.43
C LEU A 218 8.72 -11.94 7.18
N ILE A 219 9.20 -11.59 8.36
CA ILE A 219 8.82 -10.37 9.04
C ILE A 219 9.94 -9.37 8.76
N ILE A 220 9.61 -8.28 8.09
CA ILE A 220 10.60 -7.26 7.74
C ILE A 220 10.26 -5.95 8.43
N GLY A 221 11.28 -5.18 8.78
CA GLY A 221 11.12 -3.91 9.48
C GLY A 221 12.09 -2.85 9.02
N LYS A 222 11.69 -1.58 9.23
CA LYS A 222 12.53 -0.41 8.94
C LYS A 222 12.24 0.71 9.92
N ASP A 223 13.30 1.32 10.44
CA ASP A 223 13.24 2.58 11.19
C ASP A 223 12.86 3.72 10.24
N LEU A 224 11.87 4.52 10.61
CA LEU A 224 11.37 5.66 9.84
C LEU A 224 11.81 7.01 10.45
N THR A 225 12.64 7.00 11.50
CA THR A 225 13.10 8.21 12.20
C THR A 225 14.44 8.75 11.70
N GLY A 226 15.17 7.98 10.88
CA GLY A 226 16.48 8.37 10.35
C GLY A 226 16.40 9.41 9.25
N GLU A 227 17.44 10.23 9.10
CA GLU A 227 17.58 11.23 8.04
C GLU A 227 17.67 10.61 6.62
N ASP A 228 17.91 9.29 6.51
CA ASP A 228 18.02 8.56 5.25
C ASP A 228 16.65 8.26 4.58
N VAL A 229 15.55 8.77 5.13
CA VAL A 229 14.19 8.54 4.61
C VAL A 229 13.83 9.57 3.54
N VAL A 230 14.56 10.69 3.47
CA VAL A 230 14.35 11.77 2.49
C VAL A 230 15.61 11.88 1.63
N ASP A 231 15.44 11.59 0.34
CA ASP A 231 16.37 11.83 -0.78
C ASP A 231 17.74 11.10 -0.77
N LYS A 232 17.78 9.98 -1.48
CA LYS A 232 18.90 9.71 -2.40
C LYS A 232 18.30 9.45 -3.78
N ASP A 233 18.51 10.44 -4.66
CA ASP A 233 18.26 10.37 -6.11
C ASP A 233 18.83 9.11 -6.78
#